data_6f4af572e7da0cfee6fccca9f154cf59
#
_entry.id   6f4af572e7da0cfee6fccca9f154cf59
#
_cell.length_a   1.000
_cell.length_b   1.000
_cell.length_c   1.000
_cell.angle_alpha   90.00
_cell.angle_beta   90.00
_cell.angle_gamma   90.00
#
_symmetry.space_group_name_H-M   'P 1'
#
loop_
_entity.id
_entity.type
_entity.pdbx_description
1 polymer ?
#
loop_
_entity_poly.entity_id
_entity_poly.type
_entity_poly.pdbx_seq_one_letter_code
_entity_poly.pdbx_strand_id
1 'polypeptide(L)'
;MEKVNHLSTFSNNPNPNLPFQNFKYDKKKVWVKAFGCSANIADSEIIKGILSNNGYELTHIRKNSDINVLVTCAVKDVTEHRMISKIKRYSKEKPLVVAGCLPKTSKNLIESFSPNSSLMGPQSLDKTLQVIDASLHGQKVVALEDSMSTKVNLPRLRLNPVVSIIEISSGCLSECSFCQTKLAKGTLRSYRIGEIVRQMEDDLAANCKEIWLTSTDNGCYGMDLKTDLVDLLENCSNVEGDYKIRVGMMNPMYIPRFLDRLISLYRNNDRIFKFLHMPVQSGSERILQKMKRGHTAKIFLDVVREMRKKIPEITIATDIITGFPSESERDFEETLNLIEESQPDVINSSKYSPRPGTVASKYPKVDTSIVKERSTRLHDTIKKTSMTRNLMWKGWKGEVLIDEILDNGEIQGRNYAYKPVIMNLPGNQHFDPKQFLGHYLSVKVVKVSNYSLFGESIS
;
A
#
# COMPACT_ATOMS: atom_id res chain seq x y z
N MET A 1 -10.03 -29.34 0.77
CA MET A 1 -11.36 -29.20 1.40
C MET A 1 -11.55 -27.70 1.63
N GLU A 2 -12.36 -27.06 0.78
CA GLU A 2 -12.65 -25.63 0.86
C GLU A 2 -13.75 -25.41 1.89
N LYS A 3 -13.42 -24.64 2.94
CA LYS A 3 -14.42 -24.19 3.92
C LYS A 3 -15.11 -22.93 3.39
N VAL A 4 -16.41 -23.03 3.23
CA VAL A 4 -17.32 -21.93 2.89
C VAL A 4 -17.49 -21.04 4.13
N ASN A 5 -17.07 -19.77 4.05
CA ASN A 5 -17.32 -18.77 5.09
C ASN A 5 -18.62 -18.03 4.81
N HIS A 6 -19.57 -18.13 5.72
CA HIS A 6 -20.79 -17.31 5.77
C HIS A 6 -20.44 -15.87 6.14
N LEU A 7 -20.76 -14.94 5.23
CA LEU A 7 -20.71 -13.50 5.50
C LEU A 7 -21.99 -13.10 6.24
N SER A 8 -21.83 -12.53 7.44
CA SER A 8 -22.92 -11.85 8.17
C SER A 8 -23.29 -10.55 7.44
N THR A 9 -24.58 -10.34 7.27
CA THR A 9 -25.19 -9.15 6.67
C THR A 9 -24.96 -7.92 7.54
N PHE A 10 -24.19 -6.95 7.05
CA PHE A 10 -24.09 -5.63 7.65
C PHE A 10 -25.12 -4.70 6.97
N SER A 11 -25.93 -4.01 7.79
CA SER A 11 -26.90 -3.01 7.34
C SER A 11 -26.14 -1.76 6.85
N ASN A 12 -26.22 -1.49 5.55
CA ASN A 12 -25.73 -0.25 4.94
C ASN A 12 -26.86 0.75 4.81
N ASN A 13 -26.72 1.93 5.41
CA ASN A 13 -27.57 3.07 5.09
C ASN A 13 -27.02 3.77 3.83
N PRO A 14 -27.76 3.82 2.71
CA PRO A 14 -27.26 4.44 1.49
C PRO A 14 -27.41 5.97 1.57
N ASN A 15 -26.39 6.68 1.13
CA ASN A 15 -26.41 8.13 0.92
C ASN A 15 -27.34 8.48 -0.26
N PRO A 16 -28.39 9.34 -0.09
CA PRO A 16 -29.49 9.46 -1.05
C PRO A 16 -29.25 10.36 -2.27
N ASN A 17 -28.05 10.90 -2.50
CA ASN A 17 -27.84 12.01 -3.46
C ASN A 17 -27.00 11.69 -4.72
N LEU A 18 -27.04 10.46 -5.24
CA LEU A 18 -26.51 10.18 -6.58
C LEU A 18 -27.66 9.76 -7.51
N PRO A 19 -27.76 10.29 -8.73
CA PRO A 19 -28.80 9.92 -9.67
C PRO A 19 -28.49 8.55 -10.28
N PHE A 20 -28.94 7.48 -9.63
CA PHE A 20 -28.86 6.12 -10.19
C PHE A 20 -30.18 5.72 -10.79
N GLN A 21 -30.19 5.49 -12.08
CA GLN A 21 -31.32 4.86 -12.77
C GLN A 21 -31.45 3.41 -12.31
N ASN A 22 -32.65 3.03 -11.86
CA ASN A 22 -33.02 1.67 -11.48
C ASN A 22 -33.01 0.74 -12.72
N PHE A 23 -31.89 0.12 -13.00
CA PHE A 23 -31.86 -1.03 -13.92
C PHE A 23 -32.04 -2.33 -13.13
N LYS A 24 -33.09 -3.09 -13.42
CA LYS A 24 -33.25 -4.48 -12.97
C LYS A 24 -32.21 -5.33 -13.71
N TYR A 25 -31.03 -5.52 -13.10
CA TYR A 25 -30.07 -6.49 -13.61
C TYR A 25 -30.38 -7.89 -13.07
N ASP A 26 -30.43 -8.89 -13.94
CA ASP A 26 -30.17 -10.29 -13.56
C ASP A 26 -28.86 -10.29 -12.77
N LYS A 27 -28.85 -10.85 -11.54
CA LYS A 27 -27.71 -10.76 -10.58
C LYS A 27 -26.42 -11.32 -11.17
N LYS A 28 -25.73 -10.50 -11.99
CA LYS A 28 -24.44 -10.88 -12.58
C LYS A 28 -23.36 -10.97 -11.53
N LYS A 29 -22.54 -12.01 -11.58
CA LYS A 29 -21.47 -12.29 -10.63
C LYS A 29 -20.15 -11.70 -11.10
N VAL A 30 -19.53 -10.89 -10.27
CA VAL A 30 -18.24 -10.25 -10.56
C VAL A 30 -17.16 -10.76 -9.62
N TRP A 31 -16.05 -11.20 -10.20
CA TRP A 31 -14.85 -11.53 -9.44
C TRP A 31 -13.84 -10.38 -9.55
N VAL A 32 -13.40 -9.84 -8.41
CA VAL A 32 -12.44 -8.73 -8.34
C VAL A 32 -11.19 -9.17 -7.55
N LYS A 33 -10.00 -9.03 -8.15
CA LYS A 33 -8.72 -9.33 -7.50
C LYS A 33 -7.73 -8.19 -7.68
N ALA A 34 -7.18 -7.70 -6.57
CA ALA A 34 -6.09 -6.73 -6.58
C ALA A 34 -4.71 -7.38 -6.53
N PHE A 35 -3.75 -6.75 -7.18
CA PHE A 35 -2.32 -7.02 -7.09
C PHE A 35 -1.58 -5.70 -6.87
N GLY A 36 -0.56 -5.71 -6.00
CA GLY A 36 0.32 -4.56 -5.82
C GLY A 36 0.23 -3.89 -4.45
N CYS A 37 0.21 -2.56 -4.44
CA CYS A 37 0.29 -1.74 -3.22
C CYS A 37 -1.07 -1.53 -2.54
N SER A 38 -1.04 -0.88 -1.37
CA SER A 38 -2.24 -0.51 -0.61
C SER A 38 -3.24 0.32 -1.42
N ALA A 39 -2.77 1.23 -2.28
CA ALA A 39 -3.66 2.00 -3.16
C ALA A 39 -4.44 1.10 -4.14
N ASN A 40 -3.83 0.03 -4.68
CA ASN A 40 -4.56 -0.91 -5.54
C ASN A 40 -5.58 -1.74 -4.75
N ILE A 41 -5.29 -2.04 -3.49
CA ILE A 41 -6.26 -2.69 -2.59
C ILE A 41 -7.45 -1.75 -2.38
N ALA A 42 -7.22 -0.49 -2.02
CA ALA A 42 -8.26 0.52 -1.89
C ALA A 42 -9.08 0.69 -3.17
N ASP A 43 -8.44 0.75 -4.35
CA ASP A 43 -9.12 0.80 -5.64
C ASP A 43 -10.04 -0.41 -5.84
N SER A 44 -9.59 -1.62 -5.44
CA SER A 44 -10.41 -2.83 -5.55
C SER A 44 -11.60 -2.84 -4.59
N GLU A 45 -11.44 -2.26 -3.40
CA GLU A 45 -12.52 -2.09 -2.42
C GLU A 45 -13.59 -1.12 -2.91
N ILE A 46 -13.16 -0.02 -3.56
CA ILE A 46 -14.07 0.94 -4.20
C ILE A 46 -14.82 0.27 -5.35
N ILE A 47 -14.13 -0.43 -6.26
CA ILE A 47 -14.79 -1.18 -7.36
C ILE A 47 -15.83 -2.15 -6.80
N LYS A 48 -15.51 -2.92 -5.77
CA LYS A 48 -16.44 -3.84 -5.12
C LYS A 48 -17.62 -3.11 -4.48
N GLY A 49 -17.38 -1.99 -3.80
CA GLY A 49 -18.44 -1.17 -3.19
C GLY A 49 -19.41 -0.63 -4.23
N ILE A 50 -18.89 -0.05 -5.33
CA ILE A 50 -19.72 0.45 -6.43
C ILE A 50 -20.57 -0.68 -7.01
N LEU A 51 -19.99 -1.84 -7.29
CA LEU A 51 -20.69 -2.99 -7.86
C LEU A 51 -21.78 -3.53 -6.91
N SER A 52 -21.45 -3.71 -5.64
CA SER A 52 -22.40 -4.20 -4.62
C SER A 52 -23.60 -3.27 -4.47
N ASN A 53 -23.37 -1.95 -4.41
CA ASN A 53 -24.44 -0.96 -4.29
C ASN A 53 -25.34 -0.88 -5.54
N ASN A 54 -24.89 -1.43 -6.66
CA ASN A 54 -25.65 -1.45 -7.92
C ASN A 54 -26.17 -2.83 -8.30
N GLY A 55 -26.29 -3.73 -7.32
CA GLY A 55 -27.00 -5.01 -7.48
C GLY A 55 -26.18 -6.15 -8.05
N TYR A 56 -24.87 -5.96 -8.30
CA TYR A 56 -23.97 -7.04 -8.69
C TYR A 56 -23.66 -7.97 -7.52
N GLU A 57 -23.58 -9.28 -7.77
CA GLU A 57 -23.11 -10.26 -6.80
C GLU A 57 -21.59 -10.38 -6.88
N LEU A 58 -20.90 -10.23 -5.73
CA LEU A 58 -19.46 -10.44 -5.66
C LEU A 58 -19.14 -11.89 -5.31
N THR A 59 -18.28 -12.53 -6.09
CA THR A 59 -17.85 -13.91 -5.83
C THR A 59 -16.36 -14.00 -5.51
N HIS A 60 -16.01 -14.86 -4.56
CA HIS A 60 -14.62 -15.21 -4.26
C HIS A 60 -14.07 -16.30 -5.19
N ILE A 61 -14.96 -17.04 -5.86
CA ILE A 61 -14.62 -18.15 -6.76
C ILE A 61 -14.67 -17.65 -8.21
N ARG A 62 -13.50 -17.42 -8.82
CA ARG A 62 -13.40 -16.89 -10.19
C ARG A 62 -14.20 -17.68 -11.24
N LYS A 63 -14.24 -19.01 -11.10
CA LYS A 63 -15.01 -19.87 -12.04
C LYS A 63 -16.51 -19.56 -12.04
N ASN A 64 -17.04 -19.05 -10.93
CA ASN A 64 -18.46 -18.74 -10.77
C ASN A 64 -18.83 -17.32 -11.22
N SER A 65 -17.87 -16.49 -11.63
CA SER A 65 -18.15 -15.13 -12.10
C SER A 65 -18.65 -15.11 -13.53
N ASP A 66 -19.39 -14.08 -13.90
CA ASP A 66 -19.74 -13.76 -15.31
C ASP A 66 -18.65 -12.89 -15.95
N ILE A 67 -17.99 -12.06 -15.14
CA ILE A 67 -16.90 -11.16 -15.56
C ILE A 67 -15.80 -11.14 -14.51
N ASN A 68 -14.56 -10.95 -14.96
CA ASN A 68 -13.38 -10.79 -14.10
C ASN A 68 -12.84 -9.35 -14.11
N VAL A 69 -12.44 -8.87 -12.96
CA VAL A 69 -11.72 -7.58 -12.80
C VAL A 69 -10.36 -7.83 -12.15
N LEU A 70 -9.28 -7.42 -12.82
CA LEU A 70 -7.93 -7.46 -12.28
C LEU A 70 -7.44 -6.03 -12.03
N VAL A 71 -7.28 -5.65 -10.77
CA VAL A 71 -6.62 -4.39 -10.39
C VAL A 71 -5.12 -4.63 -10.35
N THR A 72 -4.38 -3.95 -11.23
CA THR A 72 -2.99 -4.27 -11.57
C THR A 72 -2.01 -3.19 -11.19
N CYS A 73 -0.77 -3.60 -10.88
CA CYS A 73 0.33 -2.73 -10.46
C CYS A 73 1.41 -2.64 -11.55
N ALA A 74 2.09 -1.50 -11.63
CA ALA A 74 3.21 -1.27 -12.54
C ALA A 74 4.57 -1.15 -11.81
N VAL A 75 4.67 -1.53 -10.52
CA VAL A 75 5.85 -1.23 -9.70
C VAL A 75 6.88 -2.37 -9.67
N LYS A 76 6.47 -3.62 -9.48
CA LYS A 76 7.39 -4.76 -9.31
C LYS A 76 7.35 -5.70 -10.52
N ASP A 77 8.52 -6.00 -11.08
CA ASP A 77 8.69 -6.86 -12.26
C ASP A 77 8.07 -8.26 -12.10
N VAL A 78 8.43 -8.96 -11.03
CA VAL A 78 7.87 -10.29 -10.73
C VAL A 78 6.34 -10.28 -10.64
N THR A 79 5.77 -9.20 -10.08
CA THR A 79 4.32 -9.01 -10.00
C THR A 79 3.74 -8.74 -11.39
N GLU A 80 4.42 -7.94 -12.22
CA GLU A 80 3.97 -7.63 -13.58
C GLU A 80 3.91 -8.87 -14.47
N HIS A 81 4.96 -9.69 -14.51
CA HIS A 81 4.97 -10.95 -15.26
C HIS A 81 3.86 -11.91 -14.83
N ARG A 82 3.63 -12.03 -13.52
CA ARG A 82 2.51 -12.83 -12.99
C ARG A 82 1.15 -12.28 -13.41
N MET A 83 0.97 -10.96 -13.42
CA MET A 83 -0.27 -10.32 -13.87
C MET A 83 -0.49 -10.50 -15.36
N ILE A 84 0.53 -10.29 -16.20
CA ILE A 84 0.47 -10.52 -17.65
C ILE A 84 0.06 -11.96 -17.96
N SER A 85 0.65 -12.95 -17.29
CA SER A 85 0.28 -14.35 -17.42
C SER A 85 -1.19 -14.59 -17.06
N LYS A 86 -1.69 -13.98 -15.98
CA LYS A 86 -3.10 -14.07 -15.58
C LYS A 86 -4.03 -13.37 -16.56
N ILE A 87 -3.68 -12.19 -17.06
CA ILE A 87 -4.46 -11.46 -18.07
C ILE A 87 -4.61 -12.34 -19.34
N LYS A 88 -3.49 -12.86 -19.86
CA LYS A 88 -3.47 -13.76 -21.02
C LYS A 88 -4.36 -14.98 -20.86
N ARG A 89 -4.40 -15.54 -19.65
CA ARG A 89 -5.21 -16.72 -19.36
C ARG A 89 -6.69 -16.36 -19.20
N TYR A 90 -6.99 -15.34 -18.37
CA TYR A 90 -8.37 -15.05 -17.96
C TYR A 90 -9.20 -14.41 -19.08
N SER A 91 -8.55 -13.63 -19.96
CA SER A 91 -9.21 -13.02 -21.11
C SER A 91 -9.75 -14.04 -22.15
N LYS A 92 -9.22 -15.27 -22.15
CA LYS A 92 -9.68 -16.35 -23.00
C LYS A 92 -10.88 -17.10 -22.43
N GLU A 93 -11.14 -16.96 -21.14
CA GLU A 93 -12.16 -17.72 -20.44
C GLU A 93 -13.48 -16.93 -20.30
N LYS A 94 -13.39 -15.64 -20.01
CA LYS A 94 -14.54 -14.77 -19.72
C LYS A 94 -14.22 -13.30 -20.04
N PRO A 95 -15.24 -12.42 -20.16
CA PRO A 95 -15.00 -10.97 -20.20
C PRO A 95 -14.06 -10.52 -19.09
N LEU A 96 -13.08 -9.68 -19.43
CA LEU A 96 -12.06 -9.23 -18.51
C LEU A 96 -11.92 -7.71 -18.53
N VAL A 97 -11.92 -7.10 -17.35
CA VAL A 97 -11.51 -5.72 -17.14
C VAL A 97 -10.13 -5.72 -16.48
N VAL A 98 -9.16 -5.08 -17.12
CA VAL A 98 -7.85 -4.82 -16.55
C VAL A 98 -7.85 -3.38 -16.01
N ALA A 99 -7.81 -3.25 -14.68
CA ALA A 99 -7.85 -1.97 -13.97
C ALA A 99 -6.50 -1.63 -13.33
N GLY A 100 -6.34 -0.38 -12.86
CA GLY A 100 -5.18 0.08 -12.11
C GLY A 100 -4.06 0.69 -12.96
N CYS A 101 -2.80 0.57 -12.51
CA CYS A 101 -1.68 1.28 -13.12
C CYS A 101 -1.22 0.68 -14.47
N LEU A 102 -1.23 -0.65 -14.61
CA LEU A 102 -0.69 -1.31 -15.80
C LEU A 102 -1.38 -0.92 -17.12
N PRO A 103 -2.72 -0.78 -17.20
CA PRO A 103 -3.37 -0.33 -18.43
C PRO A 103 -2.87 1.02 -18.94
N LYS A 104 -2.53 1.93 -18.03
CA LYS A 104 -2.06 3.28 -18.39
C LYS A 104 -0.61 3.30 -18.86
N THR A 105 0.23 2.39 -18.34
CA THR A 105 1.66 2.31 -18.68
C THR A 105 1.99 1.34 -19.79
N SER A 106 1.14 0.33 -20.02
CA SER A 106 1.42 -0.79 -20.91
C SER A 106 0.22 -1.19 -21.75
N LYS A 107 -0.61 -0.20 -22.19
CA LYS A 107 -1.82 -0.42 -22.98
C LYS A 107 -1.57 -1.32 -24.19
N ASN A 108 -0.62 -0.94 -25.05
CA ASN A 108 -0.32 -1.66 -26.28
C ASN A 108 0.10 -3.12 -26.03
N LEU A 109 0.84 -3.34 -24.95
CA LEU A 109 1.24 -4.69 -24.54
C LEU A 109 0.02 -5.52 -24.14
N ILE A 110 -0.91 -4.97 -23.36
CA ILE A 110 -2.14 -5.68 -22.98
C ILE A 110 -2.98 -5.98 -24.22
N GLU A 111 -3.18 -5.02 -25.09
CA GLU A 111 -4.00 -5.16 -26.30
C GLU A 111 -3.41 -6.19 -27.28
N SER A 112 -2.08 -6.35 -27.34
CA SER A 112 -1.43 -7.34 -28.22
C SER A 112 -1.78 -8.80 -27.90
N PHE A 113 -2.13 -9.12 -26.66
CA PHE A 113 -2.47 -10.48 -26.24
C PHE A 113 -3.88 -10.62 -25.65
N SER A 114 -4.56 -9.52 -25.42
CA SER A 114 -5.92 -9.47 -24.87
C SER A 114 -6.73 -8.33 -25.50
N PRO A 115 -6.98 -8.36 -26.82
CA PRO A 115 -7.54 -7.23 -27.58
C PRO A 115 -8.96 -6.86 -27.16
N ASN A 116 -9.73 -7.82 -26.64
CA ASN A 116 -11.13 -7.65 -26.25
C ASN A 116 -11.30 -7.24 -24.77
N SER A 117 -10.23 -7.18 -23.97
CA SER A 117 -10.33 -6.74 -22.58
C SER A 117 -10.58 -5.25 -22.50
N SER A 118 -11.49 -4.87 -21.62
CA SER A 118 -11.67 -3.46 -21.24
C SER A 118 -10.54 -3.00 -20.34
N LEU A 119 -10.17 -1.72 -20.43
CA LEU A 119 -9.07 -1.12 -19.70
C LEU A 119 -9.60 0.05 -18.85
N MET A 120 -9.24 0.08 -17.57
CA MET A 120 -9.65 1.13 -16.63
C MET A 120 -8.44 1.68 -15.87
N GLY A 121 -8.20 2.98 -15.95
CA GLY A 121 -7.11 3.66 -15.24
C GLY A 121 -7.38 3.79 -13.73
N PRO A 122 -6.33 4.08 -12.93
CA PRO A 122 -6.47 4.22 -11.49
C PRO A 122 -7.30 5.46 -11.08
N GLN A 123 -7.53 6.39 -11.98
CA GLN A 123 -8.31 7.61 -11.74
C GLN A 123 -9.71 7.58 -12.38
N SER A 124 -10.11 6.44 -12.96
CA SER A 124 -11.39 6.29 -13.68
C SER A 124 -12.35 5.34 -12.97
N LEU A 125 -12.26 5.25 -11.62
CA LEU A 125 -13.11 4.33 -10.83
C LEU A 125 -14.59 4.71 -10.86
N ASP A 126 -14.91 5.97 -11.09
CA ASP A 126 -16.25 6.48 -11.34
C ASP A 126 -16.92 5.84 -12.57
N LYS A 127 -16.13 5.36 -13.53
CA LYS A 127 -16.61 4.67 -14.74
C LYS A 127 -16.81 3.16 -14.54
N THR A 128 -16.67 2.63 -13.32
CA THR A 128 -16.72 1.18 -13.04
C THR A 128 -17.98 0.53 -13.63
N LEU A 129 -19.17 1.07 -13.41
CA LEU A 129 -20.40 0.49 -13.93
C LEU A 129 -20.44 0.48 -15.45
N GLN A 130 -20.13 1.60 -16.08
CA GLN A 130 -20.08 1.72 -17.54
C GLN A 130 -19.14 0.66 -18.17
N VAL A 131 -17.95 0.49 -17.57
CA VAL A 131 -16.95 -0.46 -18.08
C VAL A 131 -17.40 -1.89 -17.89
N ILE A 132 -18.00 -2.23 -16.74
CA ILE A 132 -18.49 -3.59 -16.44
C ILE A 132 -19.67 -3.94 -17.34
N ASP A 133 -20.68 -3.05 -17.45
CA ASP A 133 -21.88 -3.29 -18.28
C ASP A 133 -21.50 -3.51 -19.75
N ALA A 134 -20.70 -2.61 -20.31
CA ALA A 134 -20.25 -2.74 -21.69
C ALA A 134 -19.48 -4.05 -21.92
N SER A 135 -18.59 -4.41 -20.98
CA SER A 135 -17.81 -5.65 -21.08
C SER A 135 -18.67 -6.91 -21.01
N LEU A 136 -19.72 -6.93 -20.20
CA LEU A 136 -20.69 -8.02 -20.13
C LEU A 136 -21.46 -8.20 -21.44
N HIS A 137 -21.68 -7.12 -22.19
CA HIS A 137 -22.32 -7.14 -23.52
C HIS A 137 -21.31 -7.31 -24.68
N GLY A 138 -20.06 -7.72 -24.38
CA GLY A 138 -19.03 -7.95 -25.38
C GLY A 138 -18.41 -6.69 -25.99
N GLN A 139 -18.68 -5.52 -25.42
CA GLN A 139 -18.14 -4.25 -25.88
C GLN A 139 -16.87 -3.89 -25.09
N LYS A 140 -15.78 -3.57 -25.79
CA LYS A 140 -14.55 -3.09 -25.18
C LYS A 140 -14.65 -1.62 -24.85
N VAL A 141 -14.28 -1.26 -23.61
CA VAL A 141 -14.16 0.12 -23.16
C VAL A 141 -12.73 0.41 -22.74
N VAL A 142 -12.21 1.58 -23.11
CA VAL A 142 -10.89 2.07 -22.69
C VAL A 142 -11.08 3.37 -21.93
N ALA A 143 -11.11 3.27 -20.60
CA ALA A 143 -11.29 4.38 -19.65
C ALA A 143 -9.95 4.69 -18.96
N LEU A 144 -9.03 5.39 -19.64
CA LEU A 144 -7.68 5.70 -19.16
C LEU A 144 -7.46 7.20 -18.91
N GLU A 145 -8.49 8.02 -19.10
CA GLU A 145 -8.43 9.46 -18.88
C GLU A 145 -8.34 9.77 -17.39
N ASP A 146 -7.77 10.92 -17.06
CA ASP A 146 -7.71 11.41 -15.69
C ASP A 146 -9.07 12.04 -15.32
N SER A 147 -9.86 11.33 -14.54
CA SER A 147 -11.08 11.90 -13.98
C SER A 147 -10.76 12.96 -12.93
N MET A 148 -11.57 14.02 -12.89
CA MET A 148 -11.50 15.04 -11.84
C MET A 148 -12.19 14.59 -10.56
N SER A 149 -12.88 13.45 -10.53
CA SER A 149 -13.54 12.92 -9.34
C SER A 149 -12.53 12.51 -8.26
N THR A 150 -12.88 12.74 -7.01
CA THR A 150 -12.13 12.23 -5.86
C THR A 150 -12.49 10.76 -5.62
N LYS A 151 -11.55 9.98 -5.11
CA LYS A 151 -11.81 8.60 -4.67
C LYS A 151 -12.33 8.52 -3.23
N VAL A 152 -12.16 9.61 -2.49
CA VAL A 152 -12.65 9.73 -1.14
C VAL A 152 -14.17 9.80 -1.19
N ASN A 153 -14.85 9.18 -0.22
CA ASN A 153 -16.30 9.05 -0.12
C ASN A 153 -16.99 8.23 -1.23
N LEU A 154 -16.22 7.53 -2.07
CA LEU A 154 -16.81 6.52 -2.95
C LEU A 154 -17.20 5.27 -2.13
N PRO A 155 -18.31 4.59 -2.52
CA PRO A 155 -18.70 3.33 -1.87
C PRO A 155 -17.53 2.33 -1.87
N ARG A 156 -17.31 1.66 -0.74
CA ARG A 156 -16.25 0.64 -0.64
C ARG A 156 -16.70 -0.59 0.13
N LEU A 157 -16.20 -1.73 -0.29
CA LEU A 157 -16.36 -2.98 0.44
C LEU A 157 -14.97 -3.45 0.87
N ARG A 158 -14.65 -3.27 2.14
CA ARG A 158 -13.33 -3.56 2.70
C ARG A 158 -13.01 -5.04 2.68
N LEU A 159 -11.75 -5.37 2.39
CA LEU A 159 -11.22 -6.73 2.45
C LEU A 159 -10.91 -7.12 3.90
N ASN A 160 -10.42 -6.18 4.67
CA ASN A 160 -10.16 -6.34 6.09
C ASN A 160 -11.18 -5.47 6.86
N PRO A 161 -11.99 -6.04 7.78
CA PRO A 161 -13.06 -5.29 8.44
C PRO A 161 -12.53 -4.21 9.39
N VAL A 162 -11.32 -4.36 9.91
CA VAL A 162 -10.75 -3.44 10.91
C VAL A 162 -9.75 -2.43 10.34
N VAL A 163 -9.33 -2.62 9.08
CA VAL A 163 -8.38 -1.72 8.40
C VAL A 163 -9.08 -0.94 7.31
N SER A 164 -8.98 0.39 7.36
CA SER A 164 -9.38 1.28 6.26
C SER A 164 -8.16 1.82 5.53
N ILE A 165 -8.16 1.77 4.19
CA ILE A 165 -7.10 2.34 3.35
C ILE A 165 -7.65 3.57 2.63
N ILE A 166 -7.19 4.75 3.03
CA ILE A 166 -7.60 6.03 2.46
C ILE A 166 -6.48 6.59 1.59
N GLU A 167 -6.70 6.67 0.27
CA GLU A 167 -5.80 7.41 -0.61
C GLU A 167 -6.00 8.91 -0.38
N ILE A 168 -4.95 9.61 0.09
CA ILE A 168 -5.02 11.04 0.44
C ILE A 168 -4.66 11.96 -0.72
N SER A 169 -3.94 11.41 -1.71
CA SER A 169 -3.60 12.11 -2.93
C SER A 169 -3.27 11.13 -4.05
N SER A 170 -3.49 11.52 -5.29
CA SER A 170 -3.05 10.81 -6.48
C SER A 170 -1.89 11.57 -7.15
N GLY A 171 -1.03 10.84 -7.87
CA GLY A 171 0.13 11.46 -8.53
C GLY A 171 1.27 11.82 -7.57
N CYS A 172 2.28 12.54 -8.08
CA CYS A 172 3.48 12.91 -7.33
C CYS A 172 4.16 14.11 -7.98
N LEU A 173 4.87 14.93 -7.19
CA LEU A 173 5.69 16.04 -7.70
C LEU A 173 7.10 15.59 -8.09
N SER A 174 7.57 14.45 -7.56
CA SER A 174 8.91 13.95 -7.87
C SER A 174 9.04 13.49 -9.33
N GLU A 175 10.25 13.66 -9.88
CA GLU A 175 10.60 13.31 -11.27
C GLU A 175 11.60 12.13 -11.34
N CYS A 176 11.41 11.13 -10.48
CA CYS A 176 12.32 9.98 -10.36
C CYS A 176 12.49 9.28 -11.72
N SER A 177 13.74 9.13 -12.18
CA SER A 177 14.08 8.63 -13.52
C SER A 177 13.64 7.21 -13.82
N PHE A 178 13.33 6.42 -12.78
CA PHE A 178 12.91 5.01 -12.88
C PHE A 178 11.41 4.79 -12.61
N CYS A 179 10.66 5.85 -12.24
CA CYS A 179 9.32 5.70 -11.69
C CYS A 179 8.25 5.58 -12.79
N GLN A 180 7.67 4.39 -12.91
CA GLN A 180 6.54 4.16 -13.81
C GLN A 180 5.19 4.60 -13.17
N THR A 181 5.14 4.70 -11.85
CA THR A 181 3.93 5.17 -11.15
C THR A 181 3.58 6.60 -11.52
N LYS A 182 4.59 7.46 -11.73
CA LYS A 182 4.39 8.84 -12.22
C LYS A 182 3.66 8.85 -13.57
N LEU A 183 4.03 7.93 -14.48
CA LEU A 183 3.38 7.80 -15.79
C LEU A 183 1.92 7.32 -15.66
N ALA A 184 1.62 6.51 -14.65
CA ALA A 184 0.28 5.99 -14.42
C ALA A 184 -0.65 6.97 -13.70
N LYS A 185 -0.12 7.69 -12.70
CA LYS A 185 -0.91 8.52 -11.77
C LYS A 185 -0.76 10.04 -11.98
N GLY A 186 0.20 10.46 -12.81
CA GLY A 186 0.39 11.86 -13.21
C GLY A 186 0.96 12.78 -12.14
N THR A 187 0.62 14.06 -12.23
CA THR A 187 1.03 15.10 -11.28
C THR A 187 0.22 15.02 -9.99
N LEU A 188 0.77 15.55 -8.90
CA LEU A 188 0.11 15.58 -7.59
C LEU A 188 -1.28 16.21 -7.68
N ARG A 189 -2.21 15.54 -7.06
CA ARG A 189 -3.56 16.00 -6.78
C ARG A 189 -3.95 15.53 -5.40
N SER A 190 -3.88 16.42 -4.43
CA SER A 190 -4.26 16.15 -3.04
C SER A 190 -5.77 16.25 -2.87
N TYR A 191 -6.33 15.42 -2.00
CA TYR A 191 -7.73 15.53 -1.60
C TYR A 191 -7.83 16.45 -0.39
N ARG A 192 -8.95 17.15 -0.22
CA ARG A 192 -9.12 18.13 0.85
C ARG A 192 -9.19 17.44 2.21
N ILE A 193 -8.59 18.04 3.23
CA ILE A 193 -8.54 17.50 4.60
C ILE A 193 -9.94 17.10 5.07
N GLY A 194 -10.95 17.98 4.91
CA GLY A 194 -12.32 17.68 5.35
C GLY A 194 -12.98 16.49 4.63
N GLU A 195 -12.60 16.19 3.38
CA GLU A 195 -13.09 15.00 2.66
C GLU A 195 -12.46 13.71 3.24
N ILE A 196 -11.14 13.76 3.53
CA ILE A 196 -10.42 12.64 4.14
C ILE A 196 -10.91 12.35 5.55
N VAL A 197 -11.11 13.40 6.35
CA VAL A 197 -11.63 13.29 7.73
C VAL A 197 -13.04 12.68 7.72
N ARG A 198 -13.95 13.14 6.86
CA ARG A 198 -15.29 12.56 6.73
C ARG A 198 -15.24 11.07 6.36
N GLN A 199 -14.40 10.69 5.40
CA GLN A 199 -14.23 9.28 5.06
C GLN A 199 -13.72 8.47 6.26
N MET A 200 -12.83 9.05 7.05
CA MET A 200 -12.30 8.41 8.25
C MET A 200 -13.38 8.24 9.31
N GLU A 201 -14.24 9.26 9.52
CA GLU A 201 -15.39 9.19 10.43
C GLU A 201 -16.35 8.07 10.02
N ASP A 202 -16.69 7.98 8.72
CA ASP A 202 -17.55 6.91 8.20
C ASP A 202 -16.93 5.52 8.40
N ASP A 203 -15.62 5.39 8.19
CA ASP A 203 -14.91 4.12 8.37
C ASP A 203 -14.82 3.73 9.86
N LEU A 204 -14.62 4.68 10.75
CA LEU A 204 -14.62 4.45 12.21
C LEU A 204 -16.03 4.08 12.71
N ALA A 205 -17.06 4.74 12.22
CA ALA A 205 -18.46 4.36 12.51
C ALA A 205 -18.79 2.94 12.03
N ALA A 206 -18.10 2.45 11.01
CA ALA A 206 -18.17 1.07 10.53
C ALA A 206 -17.13 0.13 11.19
N ASN A 207 -16.70 0.45 12.42
CA ASN A 207 -15.80 -0.34 13.29
C ASN A 207 -14.37 -0.56 12.79
N CYS A 208 -13.84 0.29 11.91
CA CYS A 208 -12.41 0.29 11.65
C CYS A 208 -11.64 0.74 12.89
N LYS A 209 -10.47 0.13 13.08
CA LYS A 209 -9.55 0.41 14.18
C LYS A 209 -8.18 0.87 13.71
N GLU A 210 -7.88 0.66 12.44
CA GLU A 210 -6.62 1.04 11.83
C GLU A 210 -6.88 1.79 10.51
N ILE A 211 -6.33 2.99 10.41
CA ILE A 211 -6.46 3.87 9.25
C ILE A 211 -5.10 3.98 8.54
N TRP A 212 -5.04 3.55 7.30
CA TRP A 212 -3.85 3.70 6.46
C TRP A 212 -4.03 4.89 5.53
N LEU A 213 -3.31 5.97 5.80
CA LEU A 213 -3.23 7.10 4.90
C LEU A 213 -2.16 6.80 3.84
N THR A 214 -2.59 6.63 2.59
CA THR A 214 -1.71 6.21 1.49
C THR A 214 -1.77 7.17 0.31
N SER A 215 -0.67 7.25 -0.43
CA SER A 215 -0.58 7.95 -1.70
C SER A 215 0.61 7.43 -2.52
N THR A 216 0.90 8.05 -3.65
CA THR A 216 2.16 7.81 -4.36
C THR A 216 3.36 8.32 -3.55
N ASP A 217 3.18 9.45 -2.85
CA ASP A 217 4.16 10.05 -1.94
C ASP A 217 3.43 10.97 -0.96
N ASN A 218 3.32 10.56 0.29
CA ASN A 218 2.63 11.37 1.32
C ASN A 218 3.42 12.64 1.68
N GLY A 219 4.75 12.65 1.46
CA GLY A 219 5.59 13.81 1.78
C GLY A 219 5.25 15.07 0.99
N CYS A 220 4.68 14.94 -0.21
CA CYS A 220 4.26 16.06 -1.02
C CYS A 220 2.76 16.41 -0.88
N TYR A 221 2.01 15.69 -0.02
CA TYR A 221 0.60 16.00 0.20
C TYR A 221 0.39 17.48 0.55
N GLY A 222 -0.66 18.05 0.00
CA GLY A 222 -1.13 19.41 0.32
C GLY A 222 -0.34 20.54 -0.35
N MET A 223 0.79 20.25 -1.03
CA MET A 223 1.58 21.30 -1.70
C MET A 223 0.79 22.03 -2.80
N ASP A 224 -0.16 21.37 -3.43
CA ASP A 224 -1.10 21.93 -4.40
C ASP A 224 -2.31 22.64 -3.74
N LEU A 225 -2.52 22.43 -2.44
CA LEU A 225 -3.62 23.02 -1.65
C LEU A 225 -3.16 24.06 -0.61
N LYS A 226 -1.86 24.41 -0.58
CA LYS A 226 -1.23 25.31 0.40
C LYS A 226 -1.36 24.81 1.84
N THR A 227 -1.27 23.50 2.05
CA THR A 227 -1.26 22.79 3.34
C THR A 227 -0.17 21.72 3.32
N ASP A 228 -0.04 20.91 4.33
CA ASP A 228 0.93 19.81 4.37
C ASP A 228 0.39 18.56 5.07
N LEU A 229 1.23 17.51 5.10
CA LEU A 229 0.89 16.25 5.72
C LEU A 229 0.65 16.37 7.23
N VAL A 230 1.36 17.29 7.92
CA VAL A 230 1.19 17.45 9.38
C VAL A 230 -0.17 18.05 9.69
N ASP A 231 -0.60 19.06 8.92
CA ASP A 231 -1.96 19.63 9.06
C ASP A 231 -3.04 18.53 8.88
N LEU A 232 -2.86 17.66 7.89
CA LEU A 232 -3.78 16.52 7.70
C LEU A 232 -3.78 15.58 8.92
N LEU A 233 -2.59 15.20 9.40
CA LEU A 233 -2.47 14.26 10.52
C LEU A 233 -3.02 14.84 11.83
N GLU A 234 -2.84 16.14 12.08
CA GLU A 234 -3.45 16.84 13.21
C GLU A 234 -5.00 16.75 13.14
N ASN A 235 -5.59 17.02 11.99
CA ASN A 235 -7.03 16.90 11.81
C ASN A 235 -7.53 15.45 11.94
N CYS A 236 -6.84 14.50 11.31
CA CYS A 236 -7.20 13.08 11.41
C CYS A 236 -7.09 12.56 12.85
N SER A 237 -6.11 13.01 13.62
CA SER A 237 -5.93 12.56 15.00
C SER A 237 -6.86 13.23 16.01
N ASN A 238 -7.61 14.27 15.61
CA ASN A 238 -8.65 14.89 16.41
C ASN A 238 -10.04 14.24 16.24
N VAL A 239 -10.21 13.32 15.28
CA VAL A 239 -11.47 12.56 15.14
C VAL A 239 -11.70 11.73 16.39
N GLU A 240 -12.94 11.69 16.89
CA GLU A 240 -13.29 10.89 18.05
C GLU A 240 -13.23 9.38 17.74
N GLY A 241 -12.83 8.58 18.72
CA GLY A 241 -12.79 7.13 18.62
C GLY A 241 -11.48 6.51 19.10
N ASP A 242 -11.50 5.19 19.17
CA ASP A 242 -10.33 4.36 19.46
C ASP A 242 -9.81 3.74 18.17
N TYR A 243 -8.66 4.25 17.68
CA TYR A 243 -8.04 3.83 16.42
C TYR A 243 -6.56 4.21 16.37
N LYS A 244 -5.87 3.63 15.39
CA LYS A 244 -4.48 3.94 15.06
C LYS A 244 -4.34 4.39 13.61
N ILE A 245 -3.46 5.35 13.36
CA ILE A 245 -3.12 5.87 12.03
C ILE A 245 -1.76 5.37 11.61
N ARG A 246 -1.70 4.76 10.43
CA ARG A 246 -0.46 4.42 9.73
C ARG A 246 -0.26 5.39 8.57
N VAL A 247 0.86 6.11 8.60
CA VAL A 247 1.25 7.01 7.52
C VAL A 247 2.02 6.21 6.46
N GLY A 248 1.64 6.36 5.20
CA GLY A 248 2.30 5.76 4.06
C GLY A 248 3.68 6.36 3.80
N MET A 249 4.34 5.93 2.72
CA MET A 249 5.71 6.33 2.41
C MET A 249 5.84 7.83 2.10
N MET A 250 6.97 8.41 2.50
CA MET A 250 7.36 9.79 2.24
C MET A 250 8.75 9.85 1.62
N ASN A 251 8.90 10.59 0.52
CA ASN A 251 10.22 10.84 -0.03
C ASN A 251 11.02 11.73 0.94
N PRO A 252 12.27 11.38 1.27
CA PRO A 252 13.12 12.16 2.17
C PRO A 252 13.21 13.65 1.82
N MET A 253 13.12 14.02 0.54
CA MET A 253 13.24 15.41 0.08
C MET A 253 12.18 16.37 0.66
N TYR A 254 11.02 15.86 1.05
CA TYR A 254 9.92 16.70 1.54
C TYR A 254 9.91 16.84 3.07
N ILE A 255 10.49 15.89 3.78
CA ILE A 255 10.40 15.82 5.26
C ILE A 255 11.06 17.00 5.98
N PRO A 256 12.22 17.52 5.58
CA PRO A 256 12.87 18.63 6.28
C PRO A 256 11.99 19.87 6.46
N ARG A 257 11.01 20.09 5.57
CA ARG A 257 10.11 21.26 5.63
C ARG A 257 9.22 21.29 6.88
N PHE A 258 8.88 20.12 7.41
CA PHE A 258 7.94 19.96 8.53
C PHE A 258 8.45 18.98 9.59
N LEU A 259 9.77 18.68 9.59
CA LEU A 259 10.34 17.63 10.44
C LEU A 259 10.04 17.85 11.93
N ASP A 260 10.24 19.06 12.46
CA ASP A 260 10.04 19.36 13.89
C ASP A 260 8.57 19.19 14.29
N ARG A 261 7.64 19.65 13.44
CA ARG A 261 6.19 19.46 13.65
C ARG A 261 5.82 17.97 13.60
N LEU A 262 6.38 17.23 12.64
CA LEU A 262 6.14 15.80 12.50
C LEU A 262 6.65 15.03 13.71
N ILE A 263 7.86 15.35 14.20
CA ILE A 263 8.42 14.77 15.42
C ILE A 263 7.52 15.04 16.62
N SER A 264 7.11 16.31 16.79
CA SER A 264 6.22 16.70 17.90
C SER A 264 4.91 15.92 17.86
N LEU A 265 4.30 15.83 16.69
CA LEU A 265 3.04 15.12 16.51
C LEU A 265 3.19 13.60 16.78
N TYR A 266 4.21 12.97 16.22
CA TYR A 266 4.47 11.54 16.46
C TYR A 266 4.77 11.23 17.92
N ARG A 267 5.48 12.12 18.61
CA ARG A 267 5.82 11.94 20.03
C ARG A 267 4.61 12.07 20.95
N ASN A 268 3.76 13.07 20.70
CA ASN A 268 2.71 13.47 21.63
C ASN A 268 1.33 12.89 21.30
N ASN A 269 1.20 12.13 20.22
CA ASN A 269 -0.08 11.58 19.78
C ASN A 269 -0.03 10.06 19.69
N ASP A 270 -0.73 9.39 20.59
CA ASP A 270 -0.73 7.92 20.65
C ASP A 270 -1.59 7.26 19.56
N ARG A 271 -2.42 8.03 18.86
CA ARG A 271 -3.20 7.51 17.72
C ARG A 271 -2.33 7.27 16.48
N ILE A 272 -1.16 7.89 16.38
CA ILE A 272 -0.24 7.72 15.25
C ILE A 272 0.78 6.65 15.61
N PHE A 273 0.86 5.58 14.81
CA PHE A 273 1.91 4.58 14.95
C PHE A 273 3.29 5.23 14.84
N LYS A 274 4.20 4.89 15.74
CA LYS A 274 5.60 5.34 15.69
C LYS A 274 6.34 4.59 14.57
N PHE A 275 5.93 4.87 13.33
CA PHE A 275 6.40 4.23 12.11
C PHE A 275 6.64 5.25 11.01
N LEU A 276 7.84 5.28 10.45
CA LEU A 276 8.23 6.16 9.35
C LEU A 276 8.74 5.33 8.18
N HIS A 277 8.02 5.37 7.05
CA HIS A 277 8.47 4.75 5.80
C HIS A 277 9.07 5.81 4.87
N MET A 278 10.38 5.75 4.69
CA MET A 278 11.16 6.76 4.00
C MET A 278 12.11 6.10 2.98
N PRO A 279 11.66 5.86 1.73
CA PRO A 279 12.45 5.19 0.69
C PRO A 279 13.68 6.02 0.25
N VAL A 280 14.89 5.62 0.64
CA VAL A 280 16.13 6.29 0.22
C VAL A 280 16.58 5.87 -1.17
N GLN A 281 16.41 4.60 -1.53
CA GLN A 281 16.71 3.92 -2.79
C GLN A 281 18.20 3.57 -2.98
N SER A 282 19.14 4.42 -2.58
CA SER A 282 20.58 4.21 -2.66
C SER A 282 21.31 5.05 -1.59
N GLY A 283 22.47 4.60 -1.15
CA GLY A 283 23.38 5.38 -0.28
C GLY A 283 24.34 6.27 -1.06
N SER A 284 24.46 6.08 -2.38
CA SER A 284 25.37 6.86 -3.20
C SER A 284 24.73 8.13 -3.75
N GLU A 285 25.34 9.28 -3.45
CA GLU A 285 24.90 10.59 -3.96
C GLU A 285 24.85 10.60 -5.50
N ARG A 286 25.84 9.98 -6.15
CA ARG A 286 25.91 9.89 -7.60
C ARG A 286 24.73 9.12 -8.17
N ILE A 287 24.32 8.03 -7.53
CA ILE A 287 23.17 7.24 -7.95
C ILE A 287 21.85 7.96 -7.64
N LEU A 288 21.73 8.60 -6.47
CA LEU A 288 20.55 9.41 -6.12
C LEU A 288 20.32 10.54 -7.12
N GLN A 289 21.38 11.21 -7.58
CA GLN A 289 21.29 12.23 -8.64
C GLN A 289 20.79 11.64 -9.97
N LYS A 290 21.33 10.48 -10.39
CA LYS A 290 20.87 9.76 -11.60
C LYS A 290 19.43 9.27 -11.47
N MET A 291 19.03 8.87 -10.28
CA MET A 291 17.65 8.52 -9.95
C MET A 291 16.72 9.75 -9.91
N LYS A 292 17.26 10.98 -9.88
CA LYS A 292 16.52 12.23 -9.69
C LYS A 292 15.68 12.21 -8.41
N ARG A 293 16.29 11.77 -7.28
CA ARG A 293 15.56 11.63 -6.01
C ARG A 293 15.26 12.95 -5.30
N GLY A 294 16.00 14.03 -5.61
CA GLY A 294 15.81 15.34 -4.99
C GLY A 294 16.25 15.44 -3.52
N HIS A 295 16.88 14.39 -2.99
CA HIS A 295 17.49 14.36 -1.66
C HIS A 295 18.87 13.73 -1.72
N THR A 296 19.65 13.91 -0.65
CA THR A 296 20.95 13.29 -0.42
C THR A 296 20.84 12.15 0.60
N ALA A 297 21.83 11.25 0.62
CA ALA A 297 21.98 10.26 1.69
C ALA A 297 22.07 10.93 3.07
N LYS A 298 22.76 12.09 3.14
CA LYS A 298 22.84 12.89 4.37
C LYS A 298 21.47 13.33 4.88
N ILE A 299 20.57 13.83 4.02
CA ILE A 299 19.20 14.22 4.44
C ILE A 299 18.47 13.02 5.05
N PHE A 300 18.59 11.83 4.45
CA PHE A 300 17.99 10.62 5.01
C PHE A 300 18.54 10.30 6.40
N LEU A 301 19.87 10.30 6.57
CA LEU A 301 20.55 10.06 7.85
C LEU A 301 20.15 11.08 8.91
N ASP A 302 20.12 12.37 8.58
CA ASP A 302 19.76 13.44 9.50
C ASP A 302 18.31 13.27 9.99
N VAL A 303 17.36 12.96 9.11
CA VAL A 303 15.97 12.69 9.50
C VAL A 303 15.89 11.46 10.43
N VAL A 304 16.56 10.35 10.11
CA VAL A 304 16.57 9.17 10.97
C VAL A 304 17.14 9.48 12.36
N ARG A 305 18.25 10.24 12.40
CA ARG A 305 18.93 10.63 13.64
C ARG A 305 18.03 11.49 14.52
N GLU A 306 17.40 12.54 13.96
CA GLU A 306 16.52 13.44 14.72
C GLU A 306 15.24 12.72 15.18
N MET A 307 14.64 11.87 14.33
CA MET A 307 13.48 11.07 14.74
C MET A 307 13.80 10.14 15.91
N ARG A 308 14.91 9.38 15.86
CA ARG A 308 15.30 8.46 16.93
C ARG A 308 15.76 9.15 18.21
N LYS A 309 16.37 10.32 18.10
CA LYS A 309 16.73 11.14 19.27
C LYS A 309 15.51 11.50 20.10
N LYS A 310 14.36 11.72 19.48
CA LYS A 310 13.12 12.13 20.13
C LYS A 310 12.14 10.99 20.37
N ILE A 311 12.21 9.93 19.55
CA ILE A 311 11.35 8.74 19.59
C ILE A 311 12.26 7.50 19.38
N PRO A 312 12.96 7.03 20.42
CA PRO A 312 14.00 5.99 20.29
C PRO A 312 13.51 4.67 19.68
N GLU A 313 12.26 4.29 19.94
CA GLU A 313 11.66 3.04 19.48
C GLU A 313 10.94 3.16 18.13
N ILE A 314 11.01 4.32 17.46
CA ILE A 314 10.37 4.48 16.15
C ILE A 314 10.89 3.42 15.15
N THR A 315 9.97 2.77 14.49
CA THR A 315 10.28 1.87 13.38
C THR A 315 10.56 2.68 12.11
N ILE A 316 11.77 2.55 11.58
CA ILE A 316 12.17 3.14 10.30
C ILE A 316 12.11 2.07 9.22
N ALA A 317 11.27 2.31 8.21
CA ALA A 317 11.22 1.50 7.00
C ALA A 317 11.82 2.26 5.82
N THR A 318 12.55 1.56 4.94
CA THR A 318 13.13 2.12 3.72
C THR A 318 13.09 1.14 2.57
N ASP A 319 13.30 1.65 1.35
CA ASP A 319 13.42 0.84 0.13
C ASP A 319 14.79 1.06 -0.49
N ILE A 320 15.38 0.01 -1.04
CA ILE A 320 16.67 0.02 -1.74
C ILE A 320 16.52 -0.64 -3.11
N ILE A 321 17.08 -0.01 -4.13
CA ILE A 321 17.19 -0.55 -5.49
C ILE A 321 18.64 -0.91 -5.76
N THR A 322 18.93 -2.20 -5.97
CA THR A 322 20.26 -2.72 -6.34
C THR A 322 20.38 -2.85 -7.85
N GLY A 323 21.55 -2.55 -8.39
CA GLY A 323 21.83 -2.67 -9.82
C GLY A 323 21.17 -1.60 -10.67
N PHE A 324 20.96 -0.41 -10.10
CA PHE A 324 20.56 0.75 -10.89
C PHE A 324 21.59 1.02 -11.99
N PRO A 325 21.20 1.44 -13.21
CA PRO A 325 22.12 1.64 -14.32
C PRO A 325 23.34 2.47 -13.92
N SER A 326 24.51 1.95 -14.27
CA SER A 326 25.83 2.50 -13.94
C SER A 326 26.22 2.52 -12.45
N GLU A 327 25.50 1.80 -11.58
CA GLU A 327 25.92 1.60 -10.19
C GLU A 327 27.27 0.85 -10.19
N SER A 328 28.31 1.51 -9.64
CA SER A 328 29.63 0.90 -9.44
C SER A 328 29.66 0.11 -8.12
N GLU A 329 30.76 -0.63 -7.88
CA GLU A 329 30.95 -1.30 -6.59
C GLU A 329 31.03 -0.30 -5.44
N ARG A 330 31.72 0.82 -5.64
CA ARG A 330 31.79 1.88 -4.65
C ARG A 330 30.41 2.43 -4.29
N ASP A 331 29.53 2.65 -5.26
CA ASP A 331 28.15 3.14 -5.00
C ASP A 331 27.34 2.13 -4.17
N PHE A 332 27.56 0.85 -4.45
CA PHE A 332 26.91 -0.22 -3.70
C PHE A 332 27.43 -0.29 -2.25
N GLU A 333 28.75 -0.17 -2.04
CA GLU A 333 29.34 -0.09 -0.70
C GLU A 333 28.83 1.12 0.08
N GLU A 334 28.70 2.30 -0.55
CA GLU A 334 28.10 3.49 0.07
C GLU A 334 26.64 3.18 0.51
N THR A 335 25.91 2.34 -0.21
CA THR A 335 24.57 1.90 0.18
C THR A 335 24.57 0.97 1.40
N LEU A 336 25.51 0.03 1.47
CA LEU A 336 25.67 -0.85 2.63
C LEU A 336 26.06 -0.05 3.88
N ASN A 337 27.01 0.89 3.75
CA ASN A 337 27.41 1.78 4.83
C ASN A 337 26.26 2.64 5.36
N LEU A 338 25.41 3.17 4.45
CA LEU A 338 24.22 3.92 4.86
C LEU A 338 23.26 3.05 5.69
N ILE A 339 23.07 1.79 5.32
CA ILE A 339 22.22 0.84 6.07
C ILE A 339 22.83 0.56 7.44
N GLU A 340 24.15 0.34 7.52
CA GLU A 340 24.85 0.09 8.77
C GLU A 340 24.81 1.29 9.71
N GLU A 341 24.90 2.51 9.21
CA GLU A 341 24.80 3.74 10.00
C GLU A 341 23.37 4.01 10.44
N SER A 342 22.41 3.95 9.52
CA SER A 342 21.01 4.30 9.81
C SER A 342 20.23 3.21 10.51
N GLN A 343 20.67 1.94 10.48
CA GLN A 343 20.02 0.80 11.13
C GLN A 343 18.50 0.76 10.91
N PRO A 344 17.98 0.72 9.66
CA PRO A 344 16.53 0.67 9.46
C PRO A 344 15.95 -0.64 10.00
N ASP A 345 14.72 -0.58 10.51
CA ASP A 345 14.03 -1.75 11.06
C ASP A 345 13.47 -2.67 9.96
N VAL A 346 13.04 -2.05 8.86
CA VAL A 346 12.47 -2.74 7.69
C VAL A 346 13.12 -2.19 6.42
N ILE A 347 13.68 -3.08 5.60
CA ILE A 347 14.30 -2.72 4.33
C ILE A 347 13.67 -3.55 3.21
N ASN A 348 12.93 -2.90 2.32
CA ASN A 348 12.40 -3.53 1.12
C ASN A 348 13.45 -3.42 0.01
N SER A 349 14.09 -4.53 -0.34
CA SER A 349 15.05 -4.55 -1.44
C SER A 349 14.40 -4.95 -2.76
N SER A 350 14.85 -4.33 -3.84
CA SER A 350 14.45 -4.66 -5.20
C SER A 350 15.66 -4.60 -6.14
N LYS A 351 15.74 -5.53 -7.09
CA LYS A 351 16.66 -5.38 -8.23
C LYS A 351 16.08 -4.38 -9.21
N TYR A 352 16.91 -3.52 -9.78
CA TYR A 352 16.46 -2.63 -10.82
C TYR A 352 15.92 -3.44 -12.01
N SER A 353 14.75 -3.06 -12.49
CA SER A 353 14.16 -3.57 -13.72
C SER A 353 13.76 -2.38 -14.62
N PRO A 354 14.23 -2.33 -15.87
CA PRO A 354 13.87 -1.25 -16.78
C PRO A 354 12.35 -1.21 -16.99
N ARG A 355 11.78 -0.01 -16.88
CA ARG A 355 10.35 0.21 -17.06
C ARG A 355 10.08 0.99 -18.34
N PRO A 356 9.21 0.50 -19.23
CA PRO A 356 8.86 1.23 -20.45
C PRO A 356 8.42 2.66 -20.15
N GLY A 357 8.90 3.60 -20.96
CA GLY A 357 8.58 5.02 -20.83
C GLY A 357 9.38 5.79 -19.77
N THR A 358 10.20 5.13 -18.95
CA THR A 358 11.04 5.80 -17.94
C THR A 358 12.40 6.22 -18.54
N VAL A 359 12.97 7.31 -18.01
CA VAL A 359 14.29 7.81 -18.44
C VAL A 359 15.38 6.76 -18.18
N ALA A 360 15.37 6.15 -16.99
CA ALA A 360 16.39 5.17 -16.59
C ALA A 360 16.35 3.87 -17.44
N SER A 361 15.24 3.57 -18.12
CA SER A 361 15.17 2.40 -19.01
C SER A 361 16.12 2.47 -20.22
N LYS A 362 16.59 3.68 -20.55
CA LYS A 362 17.52 3.96 -21.65
C LYS A 362 18.99 3.89 -21.22
N TYR A 363 19.27 3.79 -19.91
CA TYR A 363 20.63 3.76 -19.42
C TYR A 363 21.26 2.37 -19.57
N PRO A 364 22.60 2.27 -19.71
CA PRO A 364 23.32 1.01 -19.76
C PRO A 364 23.07 0.18 -18.49
N LYS A 365 22.67 -1.07 -18.65
CA LYS A 365 22.38 -1.97 -17.54
C LYS A 365 23.68 -2.43 -16.86
N VAL A 366 23.61 -2.68 -15.57
CA VAL A 366 24.62 -3.43 -14.82
C VAL A 366 24.47 -4.92 -15.16
N ASP A 367 25.60 -5.65 -15.23
CA ASP A 367 25.58 -7.08 -15.49
C ASP A 367 24.71 -7.84 -14.48
N THR A 368 23.96 -8.81 -14.96
CA THR A 368 23.00 -9.56 -14.15
C THR A 368 23.70 -10.37 -13.04
N SER A 369 24.93 -10.86 -13.28
CA SER A 369 25.71 -11.59 -12.28
C SER A 369 26.10 -10.68 -11.11
N ILE A 370 26.54 -9.45 -11.42
CA ILE A 370 26.88 -8.43 -10.44
C ILE A 370 25.64 -8.03 -9.63
N VAL A 371 24.50 -7.80 -10.30
CA VAL A 371 23.23 -7.47 -9.60
C VAL A 371 22.82 -8.60 -8.68
N LYS A 372 22.99 -9.86 -9.09
CA LYS A 372 22.66 -11.03 -8.27
C LYS A 372 23.56 -11.10 -7.03
N GLU A 373 24.86 -10.92 -7.20
CA GLU A 373 25.85 -10.94 -6.11
C GLU A 373 25.55 -9.82 -5.10
N ARG A 374 25.39 -8.57 -5.55
CA ARG A 374 25.04 -7.42 -4.70
C ARG A 374 23.72 -7.64 -3.97
N SER A 375 22.72 -8.18 -4.65
CA SER A 375 21.42 -8.49 -4.02
C SER A 375 21.55 -9.53 -2.90
N THR A 376 22.49 -10.49 -3.00
CA THR A 376 22.75 -11.45 -1.93
C THR A 376 23.41 -10.77 -0.74
N ARG A 377 24.47 -9.99 -0.96
CA ARG A 377 25.14 -9.22 0.10
C ARG A 377 24.19 -8.25 0.81
N LEU A 378 23.37 -7.52 0.03
CA LEU A 378 22.35 -6.64 0.59
C LEU A 378 21.37 -7.42 1.48
N HIS A 379 20.93 -8.60 1.03
CA HIS A 379 20.00 -9.42 1.81
C HIS A 379 20.60 -9.90 3.14
N ASP A 380 21.89 -10.23 3.18
CA ASP A 380 22.57 -10.62 4.42
C ASP A 380 22.69 -9.41 5.37
N THR A 381 23.02 -8.23 4.85
CA THR A 381 23.02 -6.98 5.64
C THR A 381 21.61 -6.67 6.20
N ILE A 382 20.56 -6.82 5.39
CA ILE A 382 19.17 -6.64 5.82
C ILE A 382 18.83 -7.58 6.97
N LYS A 383 19.13 -8.87 6.85
CA LYS A 383 18.87 -9.85 7.91
C LYS A 383 19.54 -9.48 9.22
N LYS A 384 20.83 -9.11 9.16
CA LYS A 384 21.62 -8.70 10.32
C LYS A 384 21.00 -7.47 10.99
N THR A 385 20.73 -6.42 10.20
CA THR A 385 20.18 -5.15 10.70
C THR A 385 18.79 -5.34 11.30
N SER A 386 17.88 -6.00 10.58
CA SER A 386 16.50 -6.24 11.06
C SER A 386 16.49 -7.10 12.33
N MET A 387 17.37 -8.13 12.43
CA MET A 387 17.49 -8.94 13.65
C MET A 387 17.96 -8.09 14.83
N THR A 388 19.02 -7.27 14.64
CA THR A 388 19.53 -6.38 15.69
C THR A 388 18.44 -5.45 16.21
N ARG A 389 17.66 -4.85 15.30
CA ARG A 389 16.54 -3.97 15.67
C ARG A 389 15.40 -4.72 16.36
N ASN A 390 15.07 -5.93 15.93
CA ASN A 390 14.00 -6.70 16.56
C ASN A 390 14.40 -7.29 17.91
N LEU A 391 15.69 -7.56 18.16
CA LEU A 391 16.19 -8.02 19.46
C LEU A 391 15.91 -7.00 20.58
N MET A 392 15.82 -5.71 20.28
CA MET A 392 15.48 -4.67 21.26
C MET A 392 14.05 -4.84 21.83
N TRP A 393 13.20 -5.56 21.12
CA TRP A 393 11.81 -5.83 21.54
C TRP A 393 11.66 -7.11 22.37
N LYS A 394 12.71 -7.93 22.53
CA LYS A 394 12.63 -9.14 23.33
C LYS A 394 12.38 -8.78 24.81
N GLY A 395 11.31 -9.36 25.38
CA GLY A 395 10.86 -9.04 26.73
C GLY A 395 9.94 -7.82 26.84
N TRP A 396 9.71 -7.08 25.76
CA TRP A 396 8.75 -5.98 25.75
C TRP A 396 7.35 -6.44 26.15
N LYS A 397 6.63 -5.62 26.92
CA LYS A 397 5.26 -5.83 27.35
C LYS A 397 4.43 -4.62 26.97
N GLY A 398 3.23 -4.86 26.45
CA GLY A 398 2.31 -3.79 26.08
C GLY A 398 1.14 -4.27 25.23
N GLU A 399 0.35 -3.35 24.75
CA GLU A 399 -0.83 -3.62 23.95
C GLU A 399 -0.52 -3.79 22.47
N VAL A 400 -1.21 -4.72 21.84
CA VAL A 400 -1.13 -5.04 20.42
C VAL A 400 -2.54 -5.02 19.85
N LEU A 401 -2.79 -4.16 18.86
CA LEU A 401 -4.04 -4.11 18.10
C LEU A 401 -4.05 -5.26 17.09
N ILE A 402 -5.01 -6.17 17.19
CA ILE A 402 -5.12 -7.33 16.29
C ILE A 402 -5.74 -6.89 14.95
N ASP A 403 -4.98 -7.00 13.88
CA ASP A 403 -5.36 -6.55 12.55
C ASP A 403 -5.48 -7.67 11.51
N GLU A 404 -4.96 -8.88 11.79
CA GLU A 404 -4.91 -9.95 10.80
C GLU A 404 -5.04 -11.35 11.44
N ILE A 405 -5.64 -12.27 10.68
CA ILE A 405 -5.65 -13.71 10.96
C ILE A 405 -4.82 -14.36 9.87
N LEU A 406 -3.79 -15.10 10.28
CA LEU A 406 -2.90 -15.81 9.37
C LEU A 406 -3.52 -17.12 8.88
N ASP A 407 -3.05 -17.63 7.72
CA ASP A 407 -3.56 -18.86 7.10
C ASP A 407 -3.46 -20.10 8.00
N ASN A 408 -2.52 -20.10 8.94
CA ASN A 408 -2.32 -21.20 9.93
C ASN A 408 -3.20 -21.05 11.20
N GLY A 409 -4.04 -20.02 11.25
CA GLY A 409 -4.93 -19.76 12.39
C GLY A 409 -4.30 -18.92 13.52
N GLU A 410 -3.03 -18.56 13.43
CA GLU A 410 -2.42 -17.58 14.33
C GLU A 410 -3.03 -16.18 14.11
N ILE A 411 -3.03 -15.37 15.15
CA ILE A 411 -3.41 -13.96 15.04
C ILE A 411 -2.16 -13.10 14.96
N GLN A 412 -2.25 -12.04 14.18
CA GLN A 412 -1.22 -11.00 14.08
C GLN A 412 -1.81 -9.65 14.46
N GLY A 413 -1.01 -8.84 15.12
CA GLY A 413 -1.39 -7.46 15.41
C GLY A 413 -0.20 -6.52 15.34
N ARG A 414 -0.45 -5.25 15.65
CA ARG A 414 0.53 -4.17 15.64
C ARG A 414 0.70 -3.56 17.01
N ASN A 415 1.95 -3.44 17.47
CA ASN A 415 2.22 -2.61 18.63
C ASN A 415 2.28 -1.11 18.22
N TYR A 416 2.46 -0.21 19.19
CA TYR A 416 2.51 1.23 18.94
C TYR A 416 3.60 1.68 17.95
N ALA A 417 4.66 0.88 17.76
CA ALA A 417 5.73 1.12 16.78
C ALA A 417 5.48 0.41 15.44
N TYR A 418 4.27 -0.09 15.22
CA TYR A 418 3.85 -0.80 14.01
C TYR A 418 4.62 -2.11 13.74
N LYS A 419 5.26 -2.69 14.77
CA LYS A 419 5.91 -3.99 14.64
C LYS A 419 4.85 -5.09 14.56
N PRO A 420 4.96 -6.03 13.60
CA PRO A 420 4.06 -7.18 13.57
C PRO A 420 4.38 -8.12 14.74
N VAL A 421 3.36 -8.43 15.54
CA VAL A 421 3.43 -9.37 16.64
C VAL A 421 2.51 -10.54 16.32
N ILE A 422 3.09 -11.73 16.20
CA ILE A 422 2.36 -12.98 15.92
C ILE A 422 2.15 -13.70 17.22
N MET A 423 0.96 -14.22 17.44
CA MET A 423 0.56 -14.92 18.65
C MET A 423 -0.26 -16.15 18.33
N ASN A 424 -0.03 -17.22 19.09
CA ASN A 424 -0.97 -18.33 19.15
C ASN A 424 -2.15 -17.95 20.04
N LEU A 425 -3.33 -18.40 19.69
CA LEU A 425 -4.50 -18.24 20.57
C LEU A 425 -4.31 -19.00 21.88
N PRO A 426 -4.67 -18.41 23.03
CA PRO A 426 -4.52 -19.05 24.30
C PRO A 426 -5.47 -20.26 24.42
N GLY A 427 -4.89 -21.42 24.72
CA GLY A 427 -5.59 -22.61 25.22
C GLY A 427 -6.31 -23.46 24.18
N ASN A 428 -6.66 -24.70 24.63
CA ASN A 428 -7.38 -25.75 23.89
C ASN A 428 -8.88 -25.43 23.62
N GLN A 429 -9.33 -24.20 23.71
CA GLN A 429 -10.71 -23.84 23.47
C GLN A 429 -10.89 -23.45 22.01
N HIS A 430 -11.99 -23.88 21.38
CA HIS A 430 -12.39 -23.55 20.01
C HIS A 430 -12.83 -22.07 19.89
N PHE A 431 -11.89 -21.13 20.10
CA PHE A 431 -12.17 -19.72 19.82
C PHE A 431 -12.14 -19.48 18.32
N ASP A 432 -13.12 -18.74 17.78
CA ASP A 432 -13.03 -18.19 16.44
C ASP A 432 -12.01 -17.03 16.46
N PRO A 433 -10.87 -17.12 15.73
CA PRO A 433 -9.88 -16.05 15.69
C PRO A 433 -10.47 -14.68 15.32
N LYS A 434 -11.59 -14.65 14.59
CA LYS A 434 -12.23 -13.43 14.13
C LYS A 434 -12.71 -12.54 15.26
N GLN A 435 -13.04 -13.10 16.42
CA GLN A 435 -13.48 -12.31 17.57
C GLN A 435 -12.39 -11.40 18.15
N PHE A 436 -11.12 -11.63 17.80
CA PHE A 436 -10.00 -10.81 18.26
C PHE A 436 -9.70 -9.63 17.32
N LEU A 437 -10.22 -9.66 16.09
CA LEU A 437 -9.98 -8.57 15.14
C LEU A 437 -10.49 -7.22 15.68
N GLY A 438 -9.64 -6.20 15.65
CA GLY A 438 -9.94 -4.86 16.15
C GLY A 438 -9.84 -4.71 17.67
N HIS A 439 -9.49 -5.77 18.42
CA HIS A 439 -9.28 -5.70 19.85
C HIS A 439 -7.79 -5.54 20.18
N TYR A 440 -7.52 -4.93 21.33
CA TYR A 440 -6.18 -4.87 21.91
C TYR A 440 -5.97 -6.05 22.83
N LEU A 441 -4.79 -6.67 22.73
CA LEU A 441 -4.35 -7.70 23.65
C LEU A 441 -3.07 -7.27 24.36
N SER A 442 -3.01 -7.50 25.69
CA SER A 442 -1.78 -7.32 26.45
C SER A 442 -0.83 -8.49 26.17
N VAL A 443 0.38 -8.18 25.70
CA VAL A 443 1.31 -9.17 25.15
C VAL A 443 2.71 -8.97 25.73
N LYS A 444 3.41 -10.09 25.98
CA LYS A 444 4.86 -10.12 26.21
C LYS A 444 5.56 -10.75 25.02
N VAL A 445 6.52 -10.05 24.42
CA VAL A 445 7.36 -10.58 23.34
C VAL A 445 8.35 -11.60 23.93
N VAL A 446 8.24 -12.86 23.52
CA VAL A 446 9.10 -13.96 23.98
C VAL A 446 10.19 -14.36 22.99
N LYS A 447 9.91 -14.19 21.69
CA LYS A 447 10.83 -14.55 20.61
C LYS A 447 10.78 -13.49 19.50
N VAL A 448 11.86 -13.34 18.75
CA VAL A 448 11.97 -12.44 17.62
C VAL A 448 12.53 -13.15 16.39
N SER A 449 12.16 -12.66 15.20
CA SER A 449 12.76 -13.04 13.92
C SER A 449 13.18 -11.78 13.17
N ASN A 450 13.73 -11.94 11.98
CA ASN A 450 14.07 -10.79 11.13
C ASN A 450 12.86 -9.97 10.68
N TYR A 451 11.65 -10.56 10.69
CA TYR A 451 10.45 -9.96 10.11
C TYR A 451 9.34 -9.69 11.13
N SER A 452 9.29 -10.47 12.21
CA SER A 452 8.18 -10.43 13.16
C SER A 452 8.67 -10.65 14.59
N LEU A 453 7.88 -10.17 15.51
CA LEU A 453 7.95 -10.50 16.94
C LEU A 453 6.96 -11.63 17.21
N PHE A 454 7.24 -12.44 18.21
CA PHE A 454 6.34 -13.49 18.67
C PHE A 454 6.00 -13.24 20.15
N GLY A 455 4.73 -13.16 20.43
CA GLY A 455 4.20 -12.81 21.73
C GLY A 455 3.33 -13.89 22.36
N GLU A 456 3.21 -13.80 23.68
CA GLU A 456 2.26 -14.54 24.48
C GLU A 456 1.33 -13.54 25.17
N SER A 457 0.03 -13.85 25.22
CA SER A 457 -0.93 -13.04 25.96
C SER A 457 -0.57 -13.07 27.44
N ILE A 458 -0.61 -11.89 28.07
CA ILE A 458 -0.46 -11.73 29.51
C ILE A 458 -1.80 -11.23 30.06
N SER A 459 -2.33 -11.97 31.02
CA SER A 459 -3.56 -11.61 31.74
C SER A 459 -3.36 -10.34 32.56
#